data_37a71bb6d7d91b5a8ad5f6d636e58322
#
_entry.id   37a71bb6d7d91b5a8ad5f6d636e58322
#
_cell.length_a   1.000
_cell.length_b   1.000
_cell.length_c   1.000
_cell.angle_alpha   90.00
_cell.angle_beta   90.00
_cell.angle_gamma   90.00
#
_symmetry.space_group_name_H-M   'P 1'
#
loop_
_entity.id
_entity.type
_entity.pdbx_description
1 polymer ?
#
loop_
_entity_poly.entity_id
_entity_poly.type
_entity_poly.pdbx_seq_one_letter_code
_entity_poly.pdbx_strand_id
1 'polypeptide(L)'
;MVGLVIVSHSSKLAEGVVDATRVMAEGCPIAAAGGADDGGFGTSYAKIKSAVEAVDGGDGVVILMDMGSAVMTAEMVIEELGRGDVVLADCPVAEGAVAASVASVCGDDLANVKAKAEATWSERKTEEAS
;
A
#
# COMPACT_ATOMS: atom_id res chain seq x y z
N MET A 1 0.96 -7.46 -13.17
CA MET A 1 1.18 -7.48 -11.71
C MET A 1 0.27 -6.49 -11.01
N VAL A 2 -0.23 -6.87 -9.84
CA VAL A 2 -1.01 -5.96 -8.98
C VAL A 2 -0.09 -4.83 -8.51
N GLY A 3 -0.56 -3.59 -8.63
CA GLY A 3 0.16 -2.41 -8.17
C GLY A 3 -0.07 -2.14 -6.68
N LEU A 4 0.89 -1.52 -6.03
CA LEU A 4 0.80 -1.16 -4.60
C LEU A 4 1.03 0.32 -4.42
N VAL A 5 0.24 0.94 -3.52
CA VAL A 5 0.43 2.32 -3.10
C VAL A 5 0.61 2.35 -1.59
N ILE A 6 1.67 2.96 -1.14
CA ILE A 6 1.97 3.11 0.29
C ILE A 6 1.61 4.53 0.71
N VAL A 7 0.56 4.65 1.52
CA VAL A 7 0.06 5.93 2.03
C VAL A 7 0.56 6.14 3.45
N SER A 8 1.20 7.27 3.69
CA SER A 8 1.68 7.65 5.02
C SER A 8 1.49 9.14 5.24
N HIS A 9 1.36 9.54 6.48
CA HIS A 9 1.38 10.94 6.88
C HIS A 9 2.75 11.57 6.70
N SER A 10 3.79 10.75 6.60
CA SER A 10 5.18 11.16 6.40
C SER A 10 5.67 10.66 5.04
N SER A 11 6.18 11.58 4.21
CA SER A 11 6.77 11.20 2.93
C SER A 11 7.98 10.29 3.11
N LYS A 12 8.78 10.53 4.13
CA LYS A 12 9.96 9.72 4.42
C LYS A 12 9.58 8.28 4.80
N LEU A 13 8.51 8.12 5.59
CA LEU A 13 8.04 6.78 5.96
C LEU A 13 7.55 6.03 4.73
N ALA A 14 6.72 6.66 3.91
CA ALA A 14 6.21 6.01 2.69
C ALA A 14 7.35 5.60 1.75
N GLU A 15 8.30 6.48 1.53
CA GLU A 15 9.46 6.21 0.68
C GLU A 15 10.34 5.10 1.25
N GLY A 16 10.54 5.07 2.58
CA GLY A 16 11.32 4.03 3.24
C GLY A 16 10.67 2.65 3.12
N VAL A 17 9.35 2.59 3.23
CA VAL A 17 8.62 1.33 3.02
C VAL A 17 8.78 0.85 1.58
N VAL A 18 8.65 1.76 0.62
CA VAL A 18 8.86 1.43 -0.80
C VAL A 18 10.29 0.92 -1.04
N ASP A 19 11.28 1.58 -0.47
CA ASP A 19 12.68 1.16 -0.62
C ASP A 19 12.90 -0.25 -0.05
N ALA A 20 12.33 -0.54 1.12
CA ALA A 20 12.44 -1.86 1.73
C ALA A 20 11.79 -2.95 0.86
N THR A 21 10.62 -2.66 0.29
CA THR A 21 9.93 -3.63 -0.57
C THR A 21 10.69 -3.90 -1.86
N ARG A 22 11.37 -2.91 -2.41
CA ARG A 22 12.16 -3.10 -3.63
C ARG A 22 13.32 -4.07 -3.44
N VAL A 23 13.87 -4.14 -2.24
CA VAL A 23 14.90 -5.12 -1.92
C VAL A 23 14.32 -6.54 -1.89
N MET A 24 13.11 -6.67 -1.32
CA MET A 24 12.47 -7.98 -1.12
C MET A 24 11.73 -8.48 -2.37
N ALA A 25 11.23 -7.59 -3.19
CA ALA A 25 10.38 -7.92 -4.34
C ALA A 25 10.69 -7.01 -5.53
N GLU A 26 11.86 -7.22 -6.12
CA GLU A 26 12.31 -6.46 -7.27
C GLU A 26 11.31 -6.60 -8.43
N GLY A 27 10.98 -5.49 -9.07
CA GLY A 27 10.05 -5.46 -10.18
C GLY A 27 8.58 -5.26 -9.81
N CYS A 28 8.24 -5.23 -8.52
CA CYS A 28 6.88 -4.93 -8.10
C CYS A 28 6.53 -3.46 -8.44
N PRO A 29 5.39 -3.20 -9.10
CA PRO A 29 4.93 -1.83 -9.31
C PRO A 29 4.42 -1.27 -7.97
N ILE A 30 5.22 -0.39 -7.37
CA ILE A 30 4.92 0.20 -6.08
C ILE A 30 5.29 1.67 -6.07
N ALA A 31 4.45 2.49 -5.46
CA ALA A 31 4.68 3.94 -5.34
C ALA A 31 4.36 4.43 -3.94
N ALA A 32 5.08 5.46 -3.51
CA ALA A 32 4.83 6.15 -2.26
C ALA A 32 3.87 7.32 -2.47
N ALA A 33 2.94 7.50 -1.54
CA ALA A 33 2.04 8.65 -1.49
C ALA A 33 2.04 9.16 -0.06
N GLY A 34 3.11 9.85 0.31
CA GLY A 34 3.34 10.31 1.68
C GLY A 34 3.32 11.81 1.82
N GLY A 35 2.83 12.26 2.97
CA GLY A 35 2.78 13.68 3.32
C GLY A 35 1.62 14.43 2.70
N ALA A 36 1.38 15.63 3.24
CA ALA A 36 0.38 16.57 2.71
C ALA A 36 0.87 17.23 1.41
N ASP A 37 -0.01 17.99 0.75
CA ASP A 37 0.31 18.66 -0.51
C ASP A 37 1.52 19.62 -0.39
N ASP A 38 1.69 20.24 0.76
CA ASP A 38 2.82 21.15 1.02
C ASP A 38 4.10 20.42 1.45
N GLY A 39 4.09 19.10 1.48
CA GLY A 39 5.22 18.30 1.92
C GLY A 39 5.30 18.08 3.43
N GLY A 40 4.39 18.68 4.20
CA GLY A 40 4.32 18.51 5.65
C GLY A 40 3.64 17.21 6.05
N PHE A 41 3.46 17.03 7.35
CA PHE A 41 2.77 15.87 7.89
C PHE A 41 1.28 15.91 7.53
N GLY A 42 0.77 14.83 6.98
CA GLY A 42 -0.63 14.71 6.58
C GLY A 42 -0.79 13.81 5.38
N THR A 43 -1.99 13.78 4.81
CA THR A 43 -2.31 12.99 3.62
C THR A 43 -2.74 13.89 2.47
N SER A 44 -2.58 13.42 1.25
CA SER A 44 -2.90 14.17 0.04
C SER A 44 -3.71 13.30 -0.92
N TYR A 45 -4.92 13.72 -1.21
CA TYR A 45 -5.76 13.10 -2.23
C TYR A 45 -5.04 13.04 -3.58
N ALA A 46 -4.43 14.14 -4.01
CA ALA A 46 -3.75 14.21 -5.30
C ALA A 46 -2.57 13.24 -5.39
N LYS A 47 -1.78 13.12 -4.34
CA LYS A 47 -0.65 12.20 -4.31
C LYS A 47 -1.10 10.75 -4.37
N ILE A 48 -2.16 10.40 -3.63
CA ILE A 48 -2.69 9.03 -3.63
C ILE A 48 -3.23 8.68 -5.02
N LYS A 49 -4.01 9.59 -5.62
CA LYS A 49 -4.57 9.37 -6.96
C LYS A 49 -3.47 9.20 -8.00
N SER A 50 -2.46 10.07 -7.99
CA SER A 50 -1.33 9.97 -8.91
C SER A 50 -0.55 8.66 -8.74
N ALA A 51 -0.37 8.21 -7.50
CA ALA A 51 0.32 6.96 -7.22
C ALA A 51 -0.46 5.75 -7.74
N VAL A 52 -1.78 5.75 -7.55
CA VAL A 52 -2.65 4.69 -8.10
C VAL A 52 -2.49 4.61 -9.62
N GLU A 53 -2.56 5.75 -10.29
CA GLU A 53 -2.42 5.81 -11.75
C GLU A 53 -1.04 5.33 -12.21
N ALA A 54 0.00 5.66 -11.45
CA ALA A 54 1.38 5.30 -11.80
C ALA A 54 1.64 3.79 -11.74
N VAL A 55 0.99 3.07 -10.83
CA VAL A 55 1.24 1.64 -10.62
C VAL A 55 0.19 0.74 -11.25
N ASP A 56 -0.84 1.31 -11.85
CA ASP A 56 -1.95 0.58 -12.43
C ASP A 56 -1.56 -0.03 -13.78
N GLY A 57 -1.37 -1.33 -13.80
CA GLY A 57 -1.07 -2.09 -15.01
C GLY A 57 -2.23 -2.93 -15.53
N GLY A 58 -3.44 -2.73 -14.99
CA GLY A 58 -4.63 -3.45 -15.40
C GLY A 58 -5.02 -4.62 -14.50
N ASP A 59 -4.16 -5.01 -13.56
CA ASP A 59 -4.42 -6.12 -12.64
C ASP A 59 -4.97 -5.67 -11.28
N GLY A 60 -5.24 -4.38 -11.14
CA GLY A 60 -5.74 -3.79 -9.91
C GLY A 60 -4.64 -3.19 -9.06
N VAL A 61 -5.06 -2.46 -8.03
CA VAL A 61 -4.17 -1.74 -7.11
C VAL A 61 -4.61 -1.96 -5.66
N VAL A 62 -3.65 -2.23 -4.78
CA VAL A 62 -3.88 -2.31 -3.34
C VAL A 62 -3.24 -1.10 -2.68
N ILE A 63 -4.00 -0.40 -1.87
CA ILE A 63 -3.54 0.75 -1.08
C ILE A 63 -3.32 0.30 0.35
N LEU A 64 -2.12 0.54 0.88
CA LEU A 64 -1.76 0.26 2.26
C LEU A 64 -1.52 1.58 2.99
N MET A 65 -1.93 1.66 4.27
CA MET A 65 -1.88 2.90 5.03
C MET A 65 -1.14 2.70 6.35
N ASP A 66 -0.49 3.76 6.82
CA ASP A 66 0.23 3.73 8.10
C ASP A 66 -0.69 3.86 9.31
N MET A 67 -1.68 4.73 9.24
CA MET A 67 -2.60 5.03 10.35
C MET A 67 -4.03 5.16 9.86
N GLY A 68 -4.98 4.96 10.78
CA GLY A 68 -6.40 4.97 10.46
C GLY A 68 -6.90 6.28 9.84
N SER A 69 -6.31 7.42 10.18
CA SER A 69 -6.71 8.70 9.59
C SER A 69 -6.42 8.81 8.08
N ALA A 70 -5.49 8.02 7.56
CA ALA A 70 -5.23 7.97 6.12
C ALA A 70 -6.33 7.24 5.36
N VAL A 71 -7.12 6.40 6.04
CA VAL A 71 -8.19 5.61 5.41
C VAL A 71 -9.21 6.52 4.73
N MET A 72 -9.61 7.61 5.39
CA MET A 72 -10.63 8.51 4.82
C MET A 72 -10.19 9.10 3.48
N THR A 73 -8.95 9.58 3.39
CA THR A 73 -8.45 10.16 2.14
C THR A 73 -8.34 9.10 1.05
N ALA A 74 -7.86 7.91 1.40
CA ALA A 74 -7.75 6.80 0.45
C ALA A 74 -9.13 6.35 -0.05
N GLU A 75 -10.11 6.28 0.85
CA GLU A 75 -11.48 5.92 0.46
C GLU A 75 -12.11 6.94 -0.49
N MET A 76 -11.81 8.23 -0.30
CA MET A 76 -12.28 9.28 -1.20
C MET A 76 -11.71 9.07 -2.62
N VAL A 77 -10.45 8.70 -2.73
CA VAL A 77 -9.84 8.40 -4.03
C VAL A 77 -10.53 7.21 -4.70
N ILE A 78 -10.74 6.13 -3.95
CA ILE A 78 -11.40 4.92 -4.47
C ILE A 78 -12.81 5.24 -4.95
N GLU A 79 -13.58 5.97 -4.16
CA GLU A 79 -14.95 6.33 -4.49
C GLU A 79 -15.01 7.17 -5.78
N GLU A 80 -14.10 8.14 -5.90
CA GLU A 80 -14.07 9.00 -7.09
C GLU A 80 -13.64 8.25 -8.34
N LEU A 81 -12.70 7.32 -8.22
CA LEU A 81 -12.28 6.48 -9.35
C LEU A 81 -13.41 5.57 -9.83
N GLY A 82 -14.33 5.18 -8.95
CA GLY A 82 -15.47 4.35 -9.31
C GLY A 82 -15.13 2.97 -9.84
N ARG A 83 -13.94 2.45 -9.48
CA ARG A 83 -13.44 1.16 -9.96
C ARG A 83 -13.42 0.15 -8.82
N GLY A 84 -13.86 -1.07 -9.11
CA GLY A 84 -13.85 -2.15 -8.14
C GLY A 84 -12.48 -2.81 -7.94
N ASP A 85 -11.50 -2.45 -8.76
CA ASP A 85 -10.16 -3.04 -8.74
C ASP A 85 -9.10 -2.15 -8.06
N VAL A 86 -9.54 -1.17 -7.29
CA VAL A 86 -8.68 -0.40 -6.38
C VAL A 86 -9.21 -0.61 -4.98
N VAL A 87 -8.44 -1.26 -4.12
CA VAL A 87 -8.90 -1.69 -2.80
C VAL A 87 -7.92 -1.29 -1.71
N LEU A 88 -8.41 -1.20 -0.48
CA LEU A 88 -7.58 -0.99 0.70
C LEU A 88 -7.21 -2.33 1.31
N ALA A 89 -6.00 -2.44 1.84
CA ALA A 89 -5.61 -3.55 2.71
C ALA A 89 -5.38 -3.01 4.12
N ASP A 90 -6.08 -3.59 5.07
CA ASP A 90 -5.93 -3.26 6.49
C ASP A 90 -4.83 -4.15 7.07
N CYS A 91 -3.66 -3.56 7.30
CA CYS A 91 -2.48 -4.31 7.73
C CYS A 91 -1.44 -3.38 8.34
N PRO A 92 -0.47 -3.94 9.11
CA PRO A 92 0.73 -3.19 9.45
C PRO A 92 1.44 -2.78 8.17
N VAL A 93 1.77 -1.50 8.00
CA VAL A 93 2.18 -0.99 6.69
C VAL A 93 3.47 -1.61 6.17
N ALA A 94 4.46 -1.80 7.00
CA ALA A 94 5.75 -2.35 6.56
C ALA A 94 5.64 -3.85 6.24
N GLU A 95 5.12 -4.61 7.18
CA GLU A 95 4.95 -6.06 7.02
C GLU A 95 3.98 -6.38 5.89
N GLY A 96 2.87 -5.65 5.83
CA GLY A 96 1.88 -5.82 4.78
C GLY A 96 2.43 -5.47 3.41
N ALA A 97 3.23 -4.42 3.30
CA ALA A 97 3.86 -4.03 2.04
C ALA A 97 4.81 -5.10 1.52
N VAL A 98 5.62 -5.69 2.39
CA VAL A 98 6.52 -6.78 2.00
C VAL A 98 5.72 -7.99 1.51
N ALA A 99 4.72 -8.43 2.29
CA ALA A 99 3.90 -9.58 1.90
C ALA A 99 3.16 -9.34 0.58
N ALA A 100 2.57 -8.16 0.42
CA ALA A 100 1.84 -7.80 -0.79
C ALA A 100 2.77 -7.72 -2.01
N SER A 101 3.95 -7.14 -1.85
CA SER A 101 4.90 -6.99 -2.97
C SER A 101 5.41 -8.35 -3.45
N VAL A 102 5.72 -9.25 -2.53
CA VAL A 102 6.13 -10.63 -2.88
C VAL A 102 4.99 -11.36 -3.60
N ALA A 103 3.76 -11.25 -3.09
CA ALA A 103 2.60 -11.85 -3.74
C ALA A 103 2.37 -11.30 -5.15
N SER A 104 2.54 -10.00 -5.32
CA SER A 104 2.39 -9.35 -6.63
C SER A 104 3.41 -9.88 -7.65
N VAL A 105 4.69 -9.93 -7.30
CA VAL A 105 5.72 -10.42 -8.25
C VAL A 105 5.59 -11.91 -8.51
N CYS A 106 4.97 -12.66 -7.60
CA CYS A 106 4.65 -14.08 -7.83
C CYS A 106 3.44 -14.29 -8.73
N GLY A 107 2.76 -13.23 -9.13
CA GLY A 107 1.63 -13.31 -10.04
C GLY A 107 0.27 -13.52 -9.38
N ASP A 108 0.17 -13.33 -8.07
CA ASP A 108 -1.11 -13.43 -7.36
C ASP A 108 -2.09 -12.37 -7.88
N ASP A 109 -3.37 -12.70 -7.84
CA ASP A 109 -4.42 -11.76 -8.21
C ASP A 109 -4.69 -10.75 -7.08
N LEU A 110 -5.53 -9.76 -7.37
CA LEU A 110 -5.85 -8.67 -6.44
C LEU A 110 -6.35 -9.18 -5.08
N ALA A 111 -7.28 -10.14 -5.10
CA ALA A 111 -7.86 -10.67 -3.86
C ALA A 111 -6.80 -11.36 -3.01
N ASN A 112 -5.89 -12.12 -3.62
CA ASN A 112 -4.83 -12.82 -2.89
C ASN A 112 -3.74 -11.88 -2.39
N VAL A 113 -3.37 -10.85 -3.16
CA VAL A 113 -2.42 -9.83 -2.72
C VAL A 113 -2.96 -9.13 -1.48
N LYS A 114 -4.22 -8.68 -1.52
CA LYS A 114 -4.88 -8.06 -0.37
C LYS A 114 -4.91 -8.99 0.83
N ALA A 115 -5.32 -10.24 0.63
CA ALA A 115 -5.44 -11.22 1.72
C ALA A 115 -4.10 -11.51 2.39
N LYS A 116 -3.02 -11.64 1.61
CA LYS A 116 -1.69 -11.87 2.16
C LYS A 116 -1.15 -10.67 2.93
N ALA A 117 -1.45 -9.46 2.47
CA ALA A 117 -1.12 -8.25 3.21
C ALA A 117 -1.84 -8.23 4.56
N GLU A 118 -3.14 -8.48 4.56
CA GLU A 118 -3.96 -8.44 5.78
C GLU A 118 -3.62 -9.57 6.77
N ALA A 119 -3.15 -10.70 6.29
CA ALA A 119 -2.72 -11.81 7.14
C ALA A 119 -1.54 -11.43 8.04
N THR A 120 -0.77 -10.40 7.70
CA THR A 120 0.38 -9.97 8.51
C THR A 120 -0.01 -9.46 9.91
N TRP A 121 -1.28 -9.09 10.13
CA TRP A 121 -1.76 -8.78 11.48
C TRP A 121 -1.54 -9.91 12.48
N SER A 122 -1.58 -11.17 12.01
CA SER A 122 -1.44 -12.36 12.84
C SER A 122 -0.01 -12.85 12.97
N GLU A 123 0.92 -12.28 12.21
CA GLU A 123 2.31 -12.71 12.21
C GLU A 123 3.07 -12.08 13.38
N ARG A 124 3.62 -12.92 14.21
CA ARG A 124 4.41 -12.49 15.37
C ARG A 124 5.89 -12.41 14.96
N LYS A 125 6.58 -11.39 15.45
CA LYS A 125 8.01 -11.22 15.18
C LYS A 125 8.87 -12.09 16.06
N THR A 126 8.32 -12.50 17.20
CA THR A 126 9.01 -13.36 18.14
C THR A 126 8.11 -14.54 18.49
N GLU A 127 8.70 -15.61 18.99
CA GLU A 127 7.97 -16.80 19.40
C GLU A 127 7.40 -16.72 20.81
N GLU A 128 7.69 -15.63 21.53
CA GLU A 128 7.21 -15.49 22.90
C GLU A 128 5.69 -15.41 22.95
N ALA A 129 5.10 -16.31 23.72
CA ALA A 129 3.70 -16.23 24.02
C ALA A 129 3.47 -15.16 25.07
N SER A 130 2.57 -14.26 24.82
CA SER A 130 2.17 -13.24 25.78
C SER A 130 1.09 -13.77 26.69
#